data_4505cc0156aa20ae0c51c4228a040c7a
#
_entry.id   4505cc0156aa20ae0c51c4228a040c7a
#
_cell.length_a   1.000
_cell.length_b   1.000
_cell.length_c   1.000
_cell.angle_alpha   90.00
_cell.angle_beta   90.00
_cell.angle_gamma   90.00
#
_symmetry.space_group_name_H-M   'P 1'
#
loop_
_entity.id
_entity.type
_entity.pdbx_description
1 polymer ?
#
loop_
_entity_poly.entity_id
_entity_poly.type
_entity_poly.pdbx_seq_one_letter_code
_entity_poly.pdbx_strand_id
1 'polypeptide(L)'
;MSIGIIGAGALGSNVARLLAKNGISATIANSRDPETLAGLAGELGPSIKAGTVEEAASADIVLAAVRWVDIEKALGDLPAWNGRIVIDGTNPVLFLDSDSPDARDPNNPLAAYGIKAVDLGGKYSSEVFREFVPGARVVKAFNHLDVNVLPEPVISGGQRVLFYSGDDADAKGMVRELIEQTGYFPVDLGVLDVGAPLTSLPFGSLAGINFIKV
;
A
#
# COMPACT_ATOMS: atom_id res chain seq x y z
N MET A 1 2.84 -3.50 19.01
CA MET A 1 2.99 -3.53 17.53
C MET A 1 3.01 -2.09 17.06
N SER A 2 4.11 -1.64 16.49
CA SER A 2 4.28 -0.31 15.92
C SER A 2 4.01 -0.34 14.41
N ILE A 3 3.47 0.76 13.85
CA ILE A 3 3.14 0.87 12.43
C ILE A 3 3.85 2.07 11.82
N GLY A 4 4.50 1.86 10.69
CA GLY A 4 5.09 2.88 9.86
C GLY A 4 4.39 2.99 8.51
N ILE A 5 4.27 4.19 7.97
CA ILE A 5 3.75 4.45 6.62
C ILE A 5 4.80 5.25 5.87
N ILE A 6 5.37 4.66 4.83
CA ILE A 6 6.30 5.33 3.94
C ILE A 6 5.56 5.76 2.68
N GLY A 7 5.41 7.07 2.51
CA GLY A 7 4.61 7.70 1.46
C GLY A 7 3.32 8.31 2.00
N ALA A 8 3.19 9.63 1.88
CA ALA A 8 2.04 10.42 2.31
C ALA A 8 1.19 10.91 1.11
N GLY A 9 1.16 10.12 0.04
CA GLY A 9 0.24 10.31 -1.08
C GLY A 9 -1.19 9.85 -0.74
N ALA A 10 -2.04 9.69 -1.75
CA ALA A 10 -3.45 9.33 -1.55
C ALA A 10 -3.61 8.03 -0.75
N LEU A 11 -2.85 6.97 -1.08
CA LEU A 11 -2.91 5.71 -0.33
C LEU A 11 -2.47 5.88 1.13
N GLY A 12 -1.24 6.38 1.35
CA GLY A 12 -0.69 6.48 2.72
C GLY A 12 -1.49 7.41 3.62
N SER A 13 -1.95 8.56 3.10
CA SER A 13 -2.79 9.49 3.87
C SER A 13 -4.15 8.88 4.22
N ASN A 14 -4.78 8.12 3.31
CA ASN A 14 -6.06 7.48 3.59
C ASN A 14 -5.93 6.29 4.55
N VAL A 15 -4.84 5.51 4.46
CA VAL A 15 -4.55 4.49 5.48
C VAL A 15 -4.26 5.14 6.84
N ALA A 16 -3.51 6.25 6.90
CA ALA A 16 -3.30 6.99 8.14
C ALA A 16 -4.63 7.47 8.76
N ARG A 17 -5.57 8.01 7.94
CA ARG A 17 -6.93 8.37 8.39
C ARG A 17 -7.69 7.18 8.95
N LEU A 18 -7.61 6.04 8.27
CA LEU A 18 -8.23 4.80 8.69
C LEU A 18 -7.69 4.33 10.05
N LEU A 19 -6.37 4.35 10.23
CA LEU A 19 -5.73 3.99 11.49
C LEU A 19 -6.12 4.96 12.61
N ALA A 20 -6.07 6.28 12.36
CA ALA A 20 -6.44 7.30 13.32
C ALA A 20 -7.89 7.14 13.80
N LYS A 21 -8.83 6.91 12.89
CA LYS A 21 -10.26 6.68 13.18
C LYS A 21 -10.49 5.49 14.11
N ASN A 22 -9.62 4.49 14.05
CA ASN A 22 -9.68 3.30 14.90
C ASN A 22 -8.73 3.37 16.12
N GLY A 23 -8.12 4.53 16.40
CA GLY A 23 -7.22 4.72 17.53
C GLY A 23 -5.90 3.97 17.42
N ILE A 24 -5.50 3.56 16.22
CA ILE A 24 -4.27 2.82 15.97
C ILE A 24 -3.14 3.83 15.69
N SER A 25 -2.08 3.74 16.49
CA SER A 25 -0.95 4.66 16.37
C SER A 25 -0.04 4.28 15.19
N ALA A 26 0.41 5.29 14.43
CA ALA A 26 1.36 5.10 13.34
C ALA A 26 2.29 6.33 13.16
N THR A 27 3.49 6.07 12.61
CA THR A 27 4.38 7.11 12.11
C THR A 27 4.23 7.19 10.59
N ILE A 28 3.89 8.37 10.06
CA ILE A 28 3.82 8.62 8.63
C ILE A 28 5.01 9.47 8.17
N ALA A 29 5.60 9.09 7.05
CA ALA A 29 6.76 9.74 6.46
C ALA A 29 6.58 9.99 4.96
N ASN A 30 7.27 10.99 4.45
CA ASN A 30 7.45 11.22 3.02
C ASN A 30 8.94 11.49 2.71
N SER A 31 9.28 11.75 1.45
CA SER A 31 10.64 12.04 1.01
C SER A 31 11.14 13.45 1.39
N ARG A 32 10.34 14.22 2.12
CA ARG A 32 10.65 15.59 2.58
C ARG A 32 10.75 15.61 4.10
N ASP A 33 11.05 16.77 4.65
CA ASP A 33 11.07 17.00 6.09
C ASP A 33 9.71 16.65 6.74
N PRO A 34 9.69 15.98 7.92
CA PRO A 34 8.47 15.68 8.66
C PRO A 34 7.55 16.87 8.93
N GLU A 35 8.11 18.08 9.03
CA GLU A 35 7.33 19.31 9.19
C GLU A 35 6.32 19.52 8.05
N THR A 36 6.59 19.01 6.84
CA THR A 36 5.67 19.07 5.71
C THR A 36 4.39 18.26 5.92
N LEU A 37 4.40 17.36 6.91
CA LEU A 37 3.27 16.53 7.31
C LEU A 37 2.57 17.02 8.58
N ALA A 38 3.03 18.13 9.19
CA ALA A 38 2.46 18.65 10.44
C ALA A 38 0.96 18.94 10.31
N GLY A 39 0.51 19.47 9.16
CA GLY A 39 -0.91 19.71 8.88
C GLY A 39 -1.73 18.41 8.89
N LEU A 40 -1.26 17.37 8.21
CA LEU A 40 -1.92 16.06 8.17
C LEU A 40 -1.92 15.40 9.56
N ALA A 41 -0.79 15.40 10.25
CA ALA A 41 -0.71 14.83 11.59
C ALA A 41 -1.62 15.57 12.59
N GLY A 42 -1.70 16.91 12.49
CA GLY A 42 -2.59 17.72 13.30
C GLY A 42 -4.07 17.43 13.03
N GLU A 43 -4.46 17.23 11.76
CA GLU A 43 -5.81 16.81 11.36
C GLU A 43 -6.19 15.45 11.96
N LEU A 44 -5.24 14.49 11.92
CA LEU A 44 -5.49 13.10 12.32
C LEU A 44 -5.38 12.86 13.83
N GLY A 45 -4.88 13.84 14.56
CA GLY A 45 -4.78 13.78 16.03
C GLY A 45 -3.60 12.93 16.53
N PRO A 46 -3.55 12.65 17.85
CA PRO A 46 -2.35 12.14 18.53
C PRO A 46 -1.95 10.72 18.14
N SER A 47 -2.81 9.97 17.47
CA SER A 47 -2.49 8.62 16.99
C SER A 47 -1.50 8.63 15.83
N ILE A 48 -1.44 9.70 15.04
CA ILE A 48 -0.57 9.79 13.87
C ILE A 48 0.54 10.81 14.11
N LYS A 49 1.77 10.32 14.06
CA LYS A 49 2.97 11.14 14.19
C LYS A 49 3.63 11.31 12.83
N ALA A 50 3.97 12.54 12.46
CA ALA A 50 4.90 12.79 11.36
C ALA A 50 6.32 12.41 11.80
N GLY A 51 7.04 11.68 10.95
CA GLY A 51 8.41 11.26 11.23
C GLY A 51 9.26 11.16 9.97
N THR A 52 10.53 10.80 10.14
CA THR A 52 11.42 10.50 9.01
C THR A 52 11.11 9.14 8.41
N VAL A 53 11.65 8.89 7.20
CA VAL A 53 11.49 7.59 6.53
C VAL A 53 12.12 6.47 7.37
N GLU A 54 13.28 6.74 7.99
CA GLU A 54 13.98 5.81 8.87
C GLU A 54 13.17 5.49 10.14
N GLU A 55 12.53 6.51 10.75
CA GLU A 55 11.63 6.30 11.90
C GLU A 55 10.44 5.42 11.50
N ALA A 56 9.78 5.69 10.37
CA ALA A 56 8.69 4.87 9.87
C ALA A 56 9.15 3.44 9.53
N ALA A 57 10.33 3.29 8.89
CA ALA A 57 10.92 2.01 8.52
C ALA A 57 11.35 1.16 9.74
N SER A 58 11.53 1.77 10.92
CA SER A 58 11.89 1.05 12.14
C SER A 58 10.71 0.32 12.81
N ALA A 59 9.49 0.53 12.37
CA ALA A 59 8.28 -0.08 12.91
C ALA A 59 8.21 -1.60 12.64
N ASP A 60 7.40 -2.33 13.44
CA ASP A 60 7.17 -3.77 13.30
C ASP A 60 6.49 -4.11 11.97
N ILE A 61 5.52 -3.27 11.57
CA ILE A 61 4.81 -3.35 10.29
C ILE A 61 4.96 -2.02 9.56
N VAL A 62 5.43 -2.07 8.31
CA VAL A 62 5.65 -0.89 7.48
C VAL A 62 4.83 -0.99 6.20
N LEU A 63 3.95 -0.01 5.96
CA LEU A 63 3.25 0.13 4.69
C LEU A 63 4.11 0.95 3.71
N ALA A 64 4.49 0.35 2.59
CA ALA A 64 5.03 1.05 1.44
C ALA A 64 3.90 1.60 0.57
N ALA A 65 3.65 2.91 0.69
CA ALA A 65 2.57 3.63 0.00
C ALA A 65 3.13 4.66 -0.99
N VAL A 66 4.13 4.27 -1.75
CA VAL A 66 4.82 5.09 -2.75
C VAL A 66 4.41 4.72 -4.16
N ARG A 67 4.67 5.59 -5.14
CA ARG A 67 4.51 5.24 -6.55
C ARG A 67 5.56 4.19 -6.93
N TRP A 68 5.24 3.36 -7.90
CA TRP A 68 6.14 2.31 -8.37
C TRP A 68 7.54 2.82 -8.73
N VAL A 69 7.61 3.94 -9.43
CA VAL A 69 8.87 4.56 -9.87
C VAL A 69 9.71 5.15 -8.74
N ASP A 70 9.12 5.34 -7.57
CA ASP A 70 9.78 5.93 -6.41
C ASP A 70 10.24 4.85 -5.39
N ILE A 71 9.98 3.55 -5.63
CA ILE A 71 10.27 2.47 -4.66
C ILE A 71 11.77 2.42 -4.32
N GLU A 72 12.63 2.37 -5.33
CA GLU A 72 14.08 2.31 -5.15
C GLU A 72 14.59 3.50 -4.32
N LYS A 73 14.14 4.71 -4.67
CA LYS A 73 14.51 5.93 -3.93
C LYS A 73 14.00 5.94 -2.50
N ALA A 74 12.82 5.36 -2.25
CA ALA A 74 12.18 5.41 -0.94
C ALA A 74 12.65 4.30 0.00
N LEU A 75 13.06 3.14 -0.53
CA LEU A 75 13.34 1.94 0.26
C LEU A 75 14.75 1.39 0.10
N GLY A 76 15.45 1.70 -1.02
CA GLY A 76 16.70 1.06 -1.41
C GLY A 76 17.88 1.34 -0.46
N ASP A 77 17.94 2.55 0.12
CA ASP A 77 19.02 2.95 1.02
C ASP A 77 18.69 2.72 2.51
N LEU A 78 17.54 2.11 2.81
CA LEU A 78 17.15 1.85 4.20
C LEU A 78 17.98 0.70 4.81
N PRO A 79 18.18 0.72 6.14
CA PRO A 79 18.82 -0.37 6.84
C PRO A 79 18.10 -1.71 6.62
N ALA A 80 18.85 -2.82 6.69
CA ALA A 80 18.32 -4.16 6.52
C ALA A 80 17.03 -4.39 7.33
N TRP A 81 16.05 -5.01 6.70
CA TRP A 81 14.70 -5.18 7.27
C TRP A 81 14.63 -6.19 8.42
N ASN A 82 15.57 -7.13 8.50
CA ASN A 82 15.75 -8.05 9.64
C ASN A 82 14.45 -8.75 10.08
N GLY A 83 13.66 -9.24 9.15
CA GLY A 83 12.42 -9.95 9.43
C GLY A 83 11.21 -9.05 9.77
N ARG A 84 11.32 -7.72 9.68
CA ARG A 84 10.16 -6.83 9.81
C ARG A 84 9.17 -7.07 8.68
N ILE A 85 7.91 -6.78 8.95
CA ILE A 85 6.85 -6.95 7.96
C ILE A 85 6.78 -5.70 7.10
N VAL A 86 6.80 -5.89 5.77
CA VAL A 86 6.56 -4.82 4.82
C VAL A 86 5.29 -5.12 4.03
N ILE A 87 4.29 -4.26 4.18
CA ILE A 87 3.09 -4.29 3.36
C ILE A 87 3.38 -3.57 2.05
N ASP A 88 3.34 -4.31 0.95
CA ASP A 88 3.42 -3.76 -0.39
C ASP A 88 2.05 -3.24 -0.83
N GLY A 89 1.84 -1.92 -0.70
CA GLY A 89 0.65 -1.20 -1.18
C GLY A 89 0.79 -0.67 -2.61
N THR A 90 1.87 -1.03 -3.34
CA THR A 90 2.18 -0.45 -4.65
C THR A 90 1.51 -1.21 -5.79
N ASN A 91 1.47 -0.59 -6.96
CA ASN A 91 1.08 -1.21 -8.23
C ASN A 91 2.07 -0.81 -9.32
N PRO A 92 2.43 -1.70 -10.26
CA PRO A 92 3.40 -1.43 -11.33
C PRO A 92 2.77 -0.59 -12.45
N VAL A 93 2.42 0.65 -12.13
CA VAL A 93 1.85 1.62 -13.06
C VAL A 93 2.58 2.96 -12.99
N LEU A 94 2.66 3.62 -14.14
CA LEU A 94 3.01 5.02 -14.27
C LEU A 94 1.73 5.84 -14.30
N PHE A 95 1.66 6.90 -13.51
CA PHE A 95 0.63 7.91 -13.64
C PHE A 95 1.05 8.90 -14.72
N LEU A 96 0.16 9.16 -15.67
CA LEU A 96 0.44 9.97 -16.85
C LEU A 96 -0.07 11.40 -16.66
N ASP A 97 0.76 12.37 -17.03
CA ASP A 97 0.27 13.72 -17.22
C ASP A 97 -0.63 13.77 -18.44
N SER A 98 -1.73 14.48 -18.38
CA SER A 98 -2.75 14.57 -19.44
C SER A 98 -2.19 15.02 -20.80
N ASP A 99 -1.10 15.79 -20.77
CA ASP A 99 -0.43 16.32 -21.97
C ASP A 99 0.74 15.46 -22.46
N SER A 100 1.06 14.38 -21.75
CA SER A 100 2.16 13.48 -22.11
C SER A 100 1.85 12.70 -23.40
N PRO A 101 2.87 12.34 -24.19
CA PRO A 101 2.67 11.48 -25.36
C PRO A 101 2.01 10.14 -25.01
N ASP A 102 2.38 9.54 -23.89
CA ASP A 102 1.84 8.26 -23.41
C ASP A 102 0.34 8.32 -23.08
N ALA A 103 -0.18 9.49 -22.66
CA ALA A 103 -1.60 9.68 -22.40
C ALA A 103 -2.44 9.71 -23.71
N ARG A 104 -1.77 9.91 -24.85
CA ARG A 104 -2.39 9.96 -26.20
C ARG A 104 -1.97 8.78 -27.09
N ASP A 105 -1.17 7.85 -26.56
CA ASP A 105 -0.72 6.69 -27.32
C ASP A 105 -1.88 5.70 -27.52
N PRO A 106 -2.31 5.47 -28.78
CA PRO A 106 -3.39 4.53 -29.09
C PRO A 106 -3.04 3.07 -28.77
N ASN A 107 -1.75 2.76 -28.58
CA ASN A 107 -1.30 1.44 -28.17
C ASN A 107 -1.27 1.25 -26.66
N ASN A 108 -1.48 2.31 -25.87
CA ASN A 108 -1.65 2.19 -24.43
C ASN A 108 -3.14 1.95 -24.08
N PRO A 109 -3.57 0.71 -23.79
CA PRO A 109 -4.98 0.41 -23.49
C PRO A 109 -5.47 1.07 -22.19
N LEU A 110 -4.55 1.61 -21.38
CA LEU A 110 -4.81 2.22 -20.09
C LEU A 110 -4.77 3.76 -20.13
N ALA A 111 -4.51 4.35 -21.30
CA ALA A 111 -4.43 5.82 -21.45
C ALA A 111 -5.70 6.55 -20.95
N ALA A 112 -6.88 5.98 -21.21
CA ALA A 112 -8.15 6.51 -20.74
C ALA A 112 -8.28 6.58 -19.20
N TYR A 113 -7.49 5.79 -18.48
CA TYR A 113 -7.42 5.80 -17.01
C TYR A 113 -6.26 6.66 -16.48
N GLY A 114 -5.54 7.36 -17.36
CA GLY A 114 -4.38 8.17 -16.98
C GLY A 114 -3.17 7.38 -16.48
N ILE A 115 -3.06 6.11 -16.86
CA ILE A 115 -1.97 5.24 -16.44
C ILE A 115 -1.35 4.47 -17.62
N LYS A 116 -0.13 3.97 -17.38
CA LYS A 116 0.58 3.02 -18.26
C LYS A 116 1.16 1.89 -17.41
N ALA A 117 1.05 0.66 -17.88
CA ALA A 117 1.69 -0.47 -17.21
C ALA A 117 3.22 -0.36 -17.29
N VAL A 118 3.90 -0.74 -16.22
CA VAL A 118 5.36 -0.92 -16.23
C VAL A 118 5.66 -2.34 -16.72
N ASP A 119 6.58 -2.46 -17.69
CA ASP A 119 7.07 -3.76 -18.12
C ASP A 119 8.02 -4.33 -17.05
N LEU A 120 7.67 -5.46 -16.49
CA LEU A 120 8.44 -6.16 -15.47
C LEU A 120 9.24 -7.34 -16.02
N GLY A 121 9.35 -7.47 -17.34
CA GLY A 121 10.09 -8.56 -17.99
C GLY A 121 9.53 -9.96 -17.69
N GLY A 122 8.21 -10.06 -17.50
CA GLY A 122 7.51 -11.29 -17.17
C GLY A 122 7.49 -11.67 -15.67
N LYS A 123 8.09 -10.86 -14.80
CA LYS A 123 8.01 -11.03 -13.34
C LYS A 123 6.69 -10.49 -12.80
N TYR A 124 6.26 -10.99 -11.64
CA TYR A 124 5.18 -10.38 -10.86
C TYR A 124 5.68 -9.15 -10.08
N SER A 125 4.79 -8.21 -9.79
CA SER A 125 5.16 -6.99 -9.06
C SER A 125 5.74 -7.28 -7.67
N SER A 126 5.24 -8.29 -6.97
CA SER A 126 5.75 -8.71 -5.67
C SER A 126 7.16 -9.31 -5.71
N GLU A 127 7.55 -9.96 -6.82
CA GLU A 127 8.91 -10.46 -7.01
C GLU A 127 9.90 -9.29 -7.14
N VAL A 128 9.55 -8.30 -7.96
CA VAL A 128 10.36 -7.09 -8.15
C VAL A 128 10.40 -6.27 -6.85
N PHE A 129 9.26 -6.12 -6.18
CA PHE A 129 9.19 -5.37 -4.92
C PHE A 129 10.10 -5.95 -3.83
N ARG A 130 10.17 -7.28 -3.71
CA ARG A 130 11.05 -7.96 -2.73
C ARG A 130 12.53 -7.63 -2.89
N GLU A 131 12.97 -7.30 -4.10
CA GLU A 131 14.36 -6.93 -4.36
C GLU A 131 14.76 -5.60 -3.65
N PHE A 132 13.80 -4.71 -3.42
CA PHE A 132 14.02 -3.43 -2.72
C PHE A 132 13.93 -3.53 -1.19
N VAL A 133 13.44 -4.64 -0.67
CA VAL A 133 13.27 -4.84 0.78
C VAL A 133 13.90 -6.15 1.27
N PRO A 134 15.21 -6.35 1.07
CA PRO A 134 15.88 -7.60 1.39
C PRO A 134 15.78 -7.93 2.88
N GLY A 135 15.39 -9.17 3.18
CA GLY A 135 15.18 -9.65 4.55
C GLY A 135 13.84 -9.25 5.19
N ALA A 136 12.95 -8.56 4.45
CA ALA A 136 11.59 -8.31 4.90
C ALA A 136 10.69 -9.53 4.70
N ARG A 137 9.65 -9.64 5.55
CA ARG A 137 8.50 -10.52 5.33
C ARG A 137 7.42 -9.72 4.60
N VAL A 138 7.30 -9.92 3.29
CA VAL A 138 6.42 -9.11 2.44
C VAL A 138 5.00 -9.65 2.46
N VAL A 139 4.04 -8.74 2.63
CA VAL A 139 2.60 -9.01 2.47
C VAL A 139 2.03 -7.99 1.49
N LYS A 140 1.39 -8.45 0.42
CA LYS A 140 0.66 -7.60 -0.54
C LYS A 140 -0.70 -7.28 0.04
N ALA A 141 -1.03 -5.98 0.23
CA ALA A 141 -2.34 -5.53 0.71
C ALA A 141 -2.55 -4.04 0.43
N PHE A 142 -3.79 -3.55 0.55
CA PHE A 142 -4.23 -2.16 0.35
C PHE A 142 -4.05 -1.60 -1.08
N ASN A 143 -3.59 -2.37 -2.03
CA ASN A 143 -3.27 -1.94 -3.40
C ASN A 143 -4.44 -2.04 -4.39
N HIS A 144 -5.53 -2.75 -4.05
CA HIS A 144 -6.57 -3.15 -5.00
C HIS A 144 -7.84 -2.29 -4.95
N LEU A 145 -8.11 -1.60 -3.85
CA LEU A 145 -9.27 -0.72 -3.70
C LEU A 145 -8.97 0.69 -4.21
N ASP A 146 -10.00 1.38 -4.67
CA ASP A 146 -9.93 2.81 -4.90
C ASP A 146 -9.58 3.52 -3.58
N VAL A 147 -8.58 4.39 -3.63
CA VAL A 147 -8.08 5.10 -2.45
C VAL A 147 -9.16 5.94 -1.76
N ASN A 148 -10.19 6.38 -2.49
CA ASN A 148 -11.28 7.19 -1.95
C ASN A 148 -12.25 6.38 -1.08
N VAL A 149 -12.32 5.05 -1.23
CA VAL A 149 -13.18 4.20 -0.39
C VAL A 149 -12.45 3.61 0.82
N LEU A 150 -11.12 3.73 0.87
CA LEU A 150 -10.31 3.19 1.97
C LEU A 150 -10.69 3.72 3.36
N PRO A 151 -11.05 5.00 3.56
CA PRO A 151 -11.45 5.48 4.88
C PRO A 151 -12.81 4.95 5.38
N GLU A 152 -13.57 4.23 4.54
CA GLU A 152 -14.92 3.75 4.81
C GLU A 152 -15.02 2.22 4.70
N PRO A 153 -14.47 1.46 5.67
CA PRO A 153 -14.46 -0.01 5.64
C PRO A 153 -15.86 -0.61 5.81
N VAL A 154 -16.78 0.10 6.46
CA VAL A 154 -18.16 -0.35 6.71
C VAL A 154 -19.13 0.51 5.90
N ILE A 155 -20.01 -0.16 5.20
CA ILE A 155 -21.10 0.47 4.43
C ILE A 155 -22.44 -0.15 4.83
N SER A 156 -23.54 0.46 4.36
CA SER A 156 -24.88 -0.11 4.60
C SER A 156 -24.95 -1.55 4.07
N GLY A 157 -25.14 -2.48 4.99
CA GLY A 157 -25.30 -3.90 4.70
C GLY A 157 -24.06 -4.78 4.86
N GLY A 158 -22.89 -4.22 5.21
CA GLY A 158 -21.74 -5.08 5.48
C GLY A 158 -20.38 -4.40 5.56
N GLN A 159 -19.34 -5.22 5.53
CA GLN A 159 -17.94 -4.79 5.57
C GLN A 159 -17.30 -4.91 4.17
N ARG A 160 -16.49 -3.93 3.79
CA ARG A 160 -15.67 -4.06 2.58
C ARG A 160 -14.62 -5.14 2.77
N VAL A 161 -14.41 -5.92 1.73
CA VAL A 161 -13.36 -6.94 1.70
C VAL A 161 -12.02 -6.27 1.39
N LEU A 162 -10.98 -6.63 2.13
CA LEU A 162 -9.62 -6.28 1.83
C LEU A 162 -8.81 -7.57 1.64
N PHE A 163 -8.31 -7.75 0.42
CA PHE A 163 -7.49 -8.89 0.06
C PHE A 163 -6.05 -8.69 0.51
N TYR A 164 -5.43 -9.80 0.93
CA TYR A 164 -4.00 -9.84 1.22
C TYR A 164 -3.38 -11.18 0.80
N SER A 165 -2.07 -11.20 0.57
CA SER A 165 -1.30 -12.39 0.26
C SER A 165 0.13 -12.25 0.78
N GLY A 166 0.78 -13.36 1.09
CA GLY A 166 2.15 -13.37 1.62
C GLY A 166 2.67 -14.78 1.82
N ASP A 167 3.98 -14.95 1.86
CA ASP A 167 4.60 -16.27 1.98
C ASP A 167 4.81 -16.69 3.44
N ASP A 168 4.92 -15.72 4.37
CA ASP A 168 5.12 -15.96 5.79
C ASP A 168 3.78 -15.94 6.54
N ALA A 169 3.45 -17.04 7.21
CA ALA A 169 2.15 -17.21 7.87
C ALA A 169 1.95 -16.26 9.05
N ASP A 170 3.02 -16.01 9.84
CA ASP A 170 2.94 -15.13 11.01
C ASP A 170 2.79 -13.67 10.56
N ALA A 171 3.51 -13.24 9.51
CA ALA A 171 3.35 -11.91 8.94
C ALA A 171 1.94 -11.71 8.39
N LYS A 172 1.38 -12.69 7.68
CA LYS A 172 -0.02 -12.65 7.23
C LYS A 172 -1.00 -12.56 8.40
N GLY A 173 -0.74 -13.30 9.48
CA GLY A 173 -1.56 -13.24 10.69
C GLY A 173 -1.60 -11.84 11.29
N MET A 174 -0.44 -11.20 11.45
CA MET A 174 -0.35 -9.83 11.99
C MET A 174 -1.00 -8.79 11.06
N VAL A 175 -0.84 -8.91 9.74
CA VAL A 175 -1.48 -8.02 8.77
C VAL A 175 -3.00 -8.24 8.74
N ARG A 176 -3.46 -9.48 8.85
CA ARG A 176 -4.88 -9.81 9.00
C ARG A 176 -5.49 -9.11 10.21
N GLU A 177 -4.85 -9.24 11.38
CA GLU A 177 -5.32 -8.56 12.60
C GLU A 177 -5.39 -7.03 12.42
N LEU A 178 -4.39 -6.43 11.77
CA LEU A 178 -4.42 -5.01 11.44
C LEU A 178 -5.61 -4.66 10.54
N ILE A 179 -5.88 -5.44 9.50
CA ILE A 179 -7.01 -5.24 8.59
C ILE A 179 -8.34 -5.32 9.37
N GLU A 180 -8.51 -6.34 10.24
CA GLU A 180 -9.70 -6.51 11.08
C GLU A 180 -9.90 -5.32 12.03
N GLN A 181 -8.84 -4.84 12.68
CA GLN A 181 -8.87 -3.67 13.57
C GLN A 181 -9.30 -2.40 12.83
N THR A 182 -9.05 -2.29 11.53
CA THR A 182 -9.50 -1.16 10.72
C THR A 182 -10.95 -1.27 10.25
N GLY A 183 -11.64 -2.37 10.56
CA GLY A 183 -13.05 -2.59 10.23
C GLY A 183 -13.30 -3.27 8.89
N TYR A 184 -12.27 -3.63 8.15
CA TYR A 184 -12.37 -4.42 6.92
C TYR A 184 -12.57 -5.90 7.21
N PHE A 185 -13.18 -6.62 6.25
CA PHE A 185 -13.20 -8.07 6.24
C PHE A 185 -11.96 -8.59 5.47
N PRO A 186 -10.97 -9.22 6.13
CA PRO A 186 -9.77 -9.71 5.47
C PRO A 186 -10.02 -11.00 4.72
N VAL A 187 -9.50 -11.11 3.50
CA VAL A 187 -9.51 -12.35 2.71
C VAL A 187 -8.09 -12.69 2.26
N ASP A 188 -7.59 -13.83 2.74
CA ASP A 188 -6.28 -14.37 2.38
C ASP A 188 -6.33 -15.01 0.98
N LEU A 189 -5.52 -14.52 0.06
CA LEU A 189 -5.38 -15.06 -1.29
C LEU A 189 -4.17 -16.04 -1.42
N GLY A 190 -3.58 -16.45 -0.31
CA GLY A 190 -2.49 -17.41 -0.30
C GLY A 190 -1.10 -16.77 -0.37
N VAL A 191 -0.20 -17.44 -1.11
CA VAL A 191 1.18 -16.97 -1.30
C VAL A 191 1.25 -15.78 -2.28
N LEU A 192 2.38 -15.04 -2.24
CA LEU A 192 2.55 -13.84 -3.07
C LEU A 192 2.38 -14.12 -4.57
N ASP A 193 2.95 -15.20 -5.07
CA ASP A 193 2.92 -15.53 -6.50
C ASP A 193 1.51 -15.92 -7.01
N VAL A 194 0.58 -16.23 -6.10
CA VAL A 194 -0.82 -16.53 -6.42
C VAL A 194 -1.70 -15.32 -6.17
N GLY A 195 -1.64 -14.73 -4.99
CA GLY A 195 -2.57 -13.68 -4.57
C GLY A 195 -2.23 -12.30 -5.10
N ALA A 196 -0.94 -11.94 -5.16
CA ALA A 196 -0.55 -10.60 -5.59
C ALA A 196 -0.93 -10.29 -7.05
N PRO A 197 -0.77 -11.19 -8.03
CA PRO A 197 -1.22 -10.94 -9.40
C PRO A 197 -2.72 -10.67 -9.51
N LEU A 198 -3.54 -11.29 -8.67
CA LEU A 198 -4.99 -11.10 -8.69
C LEU A 198 -5.42 -9.69 -8.26
N THR A 199 -4.65 -9.06 -7.39
CA THR A 199 -4.95 -7.73 -6.82
C THR A 199 -4.18 -6.59 -7.44
N SER A 200 -3.15 -6.87 -8.26
CA SER A 200 -2.29 -5.83 -8.83
C SER A 200 -2.94 -5.13 -10.01
N LEU A 201 -3.00 -3.79 -9.98
CA LEU A 201 -3.25 -3.01 -11.17
C LEU A 201 -2.03 -3.12 -12.11
N PRO A 202 -2.27 -3.12 -13.44
CA PRO A 202 -3.54 -2.81 -14.08
C PRO A 202 -4.40 -4.04 -14.43
N PHE A 203 -3.90 -5.26 -14.33
CA PHE A 203 -4.56 -6.43 -14.96
C PHE A 203 -5.06 -7.50 -13.97
N GLY A 204 -4.93 -7.27 -12.68
CA GLY A 204 -5.44 -8.19 -11.67
C GLY A 204 -6.96 -8.31 -11.72
N SER A 205 -7.48 -9.53 -11.73
CA SER A 205 -8.92 -9.80 -11.86
C SER A 205 -9.77 -9.31 -10.68
N LEU A 206 -9.15 -9.03 -9.54
CA LEU A 206 -9.79 -8.48 -8.33
C LEU A 206 -9.46 -6.99 -8.13
N ALA A 207 -8.57 -6.41 -8.95
CA ALA A 207 -8.15 -5.04 -8.82
C ALA A 207 -9.28 -4.06 -9.18
N GLY A 208 -9.50 -3.05 -8.35
CA GLY A 208 -10.55 -2.04 -8.54
C GLY A 208 -11.96 -2.51 -8.21
N ILE A 209 -12.16 -3.78 -7.85
CA ILE A 209 -13.49 -4.31 -7.51
C ILE A 209 -13.73 -4.16 -6.01
N ASN A 210 -14.89 -3.61 -5.67
CA ASN A 210 -15.30 -3.40 -4.29
C ASN A 210 -16.26 -4.50 -3.84
N PHE A 211 -15.75 -5.51 -3.13
CA PHE A 211 -16.53 -6.60 -2.56
C PHE A 211 -17.04 -6.25 -1.17
N ILE A 212 -18.23 -6.73 -0.84
CA ILE A 212 -18.87 -6.51 0.44
C ILE A 212 -19.22 -7.87 1.06
N LYS A 213 -18.77 -8.07 2.30
CA LYS A 213 -19.19 -9.17 3.16
C LYS A 213 -20.48 -8.76 3.85
N VAL A 214 -21.58 -9.36 3.47
CA VAL A 214 -22.90 -9.22 4.08
C VAL A 214 -23.11 -10.22 5.21
#